data_b0a994a920335fcf856bf0d320854310
#
_entry.id   b0a994a920335fcf856bf0d320854310
#
_cell.length_a   1.000
_cell.length_b   1.000
_cell.length_c   1.000
_cell.angle_alpha   90.00
_cell.angle_beta   90.00
_cell.angle_gamma   90.00
#
_symmetry.space_group_name_H-M   'P 1'
#
loop_
_entity.id
_entity.type
_entity.pdbx_description
1 polymer ?
#
loop_
_entity_poly.entity_id
_entity_poly.type
_entity_poly.pdbx_seq_one_letter_code
_entity_poly.pdbx_strand_id
1 'polypeptide(L)'
;MSKCILHGSFRKHFEKIKKAHSAFTFWGINVVAPEFSEIAGEKEGFLFLDSDESEDPRMIELLYLQKLKKMGNAGFSYFVNVDGYLGKSASYELGIAQTLGVPCFFLFQPSDHPIYVPRNAVWNSDNLAQFISKFKRLPAQYPIRRLEEKKMFSMWRELIVANSVVAVGGIIEYASQRKKEKEILLVRTHKWGNRYSLVGEKVRRNERLDDALIRGIREETGLRAEIGRHICTFDQIKNSGYFKDGINHIFIDKIVKVYSKKVELNEEAQEFVWMPATLALGNLNIEPNARHTIEMYSKMQSVS
;
A
#
# COMPACT_ATOMS: atom_id res chain seq x y z
N MET A 1 13.05 -0.28 1.31
CA MET A 1 13.31 1.17 1.15
C MET A 1 12.20 1.74 0.28
N SER A 2 11.46 2.75 0.76
CA SER A 2 10.38 3.35 -0.03
C SER A 2 10.95 4.08 -1.25
N LYS A 3 10.24 3.98 -2.38
CA LYS A 3 10.62 4.65 -3.65
C LYS A 3 9.68 5.81 -3.91
N CYS A 4 10.20 6.90 -4.44
CA CYS A 4 9.42 8.09 -4.79
C CYS A 4 9.74 8.54 -6.21
N ILE A 5 8.74 9.05 -6.92
CA ILE A 5 8.92 9.85 -8.13
C ILE A 5 8.34 11.24 -7.85
N LEU A 6 9.12 12.28 -8.16
CA LEU A 6 8.72 13.67 -8.01
C LEU A 6 8.16 14.20 -9.32
N HIS A 7 7.04 14.87 -9.24
CA HIS A 7 6.35 15.49 -10.36
C HIS A 7 6.19 16.99 -10.13
N GLY A 8 6.16 17.78 -11.19
CA GLY A 8 5.91 19.21 -11.07
C GLY A 8 6.42 19.99 -12.26
N SER A 9 6.17 21.30 -12.28
CA SER A 9 6.69 22.18 -13.30
C SER A 9 8.15 22.56 -12.98
N PHE A 10 9.11 21.87 -13.58
CA PHE A 10 10.53 22.16 -13.39
C PHE A 10 10.87 23.62 -13.75
N ARG A 11 10.31 24.13 -14.83
CA ARG A 11 10.51 25.54 -15.23
C ARG A 11 10.02 26.55 -14.19
N LYS A 12 8.88 26.27 -13.53
CA LYS A 12 8.29 27.23 -12.58
C LYS A 12 8.74 27.00 -11.13
N HIS A 13 9.04 25.76 -10.77
CA HIS A 13 9.15 25.37 -9.36
C HIS A 13 10.38 24.52 -9.05
N PHE A 14 11.46 24.67 -9.84
CA PHE A 14 12.70 23.89 -9.70
C PHE A 14 13.21 23.83 -8.27
N GLU A 15 13.36 24.98 -7.61
CA GLU A 15 13.87 25.05 -6.23
C GLU A 15 12.95 24.31 -5.22
N LYS A 16 11.65 24.32 -5.45
CA LYS A 16 10.71 23.57 -4.60
C LYS A 16 10.80 22.06 -4.81
N ILE A 17 11.03 21.65 -6.06
CA ILE A 17 11.27 20.24 -6.41
C ILE A 17 12.61 19.78 -5.83
N LYS A 18 13.66 20.59 -5.95
CA LYS A 18 14.97 20.35 -5.33
C LYS A 18 14.87 20.19 -3.81
N LYS A 19 14.09 21.06 -3.17
CA LYS A 19 13.83 20.96 -1.73
C LYS A 19 13.10 19.66 -1.36
N ALA A 20 12.07 19.27 -2.11
CA ALA A 20 11.35 18.02 -1.89
C ALA A 20 12.26 16.80 -2.09
N HIS A 21 13.11 16.81 -3.13
CA HIS A 21 14.12 15.77 -3.38
C HIS A 21 15.05 15.62 -2.17
N SER A 22 15.63 16.73 -1.70
CA SER A 22 16.53 16.73 -0.55
C SER A 22 15.85 16.21 0.72
N ALA A 23 14.59 16.59 0.95
CA ALA A 23 13.81 16.10 2.10
C ALA A 23 13.64 14.58 2.06
N PHE A 24 13.19 14.02 0.92
CA PHE A 24 13.01 12.58 0.79
C PHE A 24 14.32 11.81 0.92
N THR A 25 15.39 12.29 0.27
CA THR A 25 16.73 11.66 0.33
C THR A 25 17.29 11.68 1.75
N PHE A 26 17.17 12.82 2.45
CA PHE A 26 17.62 12.96 3.84
C PHE A 26 16.96 11.92 4.77
N TRP A 27 15.67 11.65 4.59
CA TRP A 27 14.93 10.66 5.37
C TRP A 27 15.06 9.21 4.83
N GLY A 28 15.98 8.96 3.89
CA GLY A 28 16.28 7.62 3.37
C GLY A 28 15.24 7.06 2.40
N ILE A 29 14.48 7.93 1.73
CA ILE A 29 13.57 7.55 0.65
C ILE A 29 14.33 7.64 -0.67
N ASN A 30 14.27 6.58 -1.48
CA ASN A 30 14.91 6.56 -2.78
C ASN A 30 14.07 7.32 -3.82
N VAL A 31 14.53 8.49 -4.24
CA VAL A 31 13.95 9.25 -5.36
C VAL A 31 14.43 8.65 -6.67
N VAL A 32 13.51 7.95 -7.36
CA VAL A 32 13.80 7.22 -8.61
C VAL A 32 13.85 8.15 -9.83
N ALA A 33 13.09 9.25 -9.77
CA ALA A 33 13.06 10.31 -10.77
C ALA A 33 12.54 11.63 -10.15
N PRO A 34 13.08 12.77 -10.55
CA PRO A 34 14.27 12.91 -11.41
C PRO A 34 15.54 12.49 -10.69
N GLU A 35 16.55 12.12 -11.44
CA GLU A 35 17.92 12.11 -10.95
C GLU A 35 18.39 13.57 -10.96
N PHE A 36 18.61 14.14 -9.77
CA PHE A 36 18.83 15.57 -9.63
C PHE A 36 20.26 15.95 -10.01
N SER A 37 20.38 16.86 -10.97
CA SER A 37 21.64 17.45 -11.44
C SER A 37 21.46 18.95 -11.71
N GLU A 38 22.46 19.60 -12.24
CA GLU A 38 22.37 20.99 -12.69
C GLU A 38 21.46 21.12 -13.92
N ILE A 39 20.98 22.35 -14.16
CA ILE A 39 20.17 22.65 -15.33
C ILE A 39 21.08 22.72 -16.55
N ALA A 40 20.89 21.82 -17.52
CA ALA A 40 21.62 21.80 -18.76
C ALA A 40 21.11 22.86 -19.77
N GLY A 41 19.81 23.16 -19.77
CA GLY A 41 19.21 24.13 -20.68
C GLY A 41 17.71 24.16 -20.70
N GLU A 42 17.13 24.94 -21.61
CA GLU A 42 15.68 25.02 -21.88
C GLU A 42 15.43 24.97 -23.39
N LYS A 43 14.45 24.16 -23.81
CA LYS A 43 14.01 24.05 -25.20
C LYS A 43 12.49 23.92 -25.27
N GLU A 44 11.85 24.73 -26.08
CA GLU A 44 10.38 24.69 -26.24
C GLU A 44 9.58 24.83 -24.93
N GLY A 45 10.16 25.54 -23.94
CA GLY A 45 9.56 25.70 -22.61
C GLY A 45 9.72 24.50 -21.69
N PHE A 46 10.55 23.55 -22.07
CA PHE A 46 10.96 22.38 -21.28
C PHE A 46 12.38 22.56 -20.75
N LEU A 47 12.56 22.33 -19.46
CA LEU A 47 13.84 22.47 -18.78
C LEU A 47 14.53 21.10 -18.71
N PHE A 48 15.79 21.06 -19.12
CA PHE A 48 16.63 19.85 -19.12
C PHE A 48 17.61 19.87 -17.96
N LEU A 49 17.87 18.68 -17.43
CA LEU A 49 18.91 18.44 -16.46
C LEU A 49 20.09 17.72 -17.12
N ASP A 50 21.32 17.93 -16.59
CA ASP A 50 22.52 17.22 -17.09
C ASP A 50 22.38 15.68 -16.95
N SER A 51 21.54 15.21 -16.03
CA SER A 51 21.24 13.80 -15.85
C SER A 51 20.22 13.23 -16.83
N ASP A 52 19.57 14.07 -17.66
CA ASP A 52 18.60 13.58 -18.63
C ASP A 52 19.28 12.80 -19.76
N GLU A 53 18.72 11.63 -20.07
CA GLU A 53 19.26 10.71 -21.08
C GLU A 53 19.02 11.18 -22.54
N SER A 54 18.31 12.30 -22.72
CA SER A 54 17.92 12.84 -24.04
C SER A 54 17.65 14.34 -23.96
N GLU A 55 17.83 15.04 -25.09
CA GLU A 55 17.41 16.43 -25.30
C GLU A 55 16.00 16.54 -25.94
N ASP A 56 15.32 15.42 -26.21
CA ASP A 56 13.94 15.43 -26.70
C ASP A 56 12.98 15.34 -25.52
N PRO A 57 12.15 16.37 -25.26
CA PRO A 57 11.18 16.37 -24.17
C PRO A 57 10.25 15.16 -24.16
N ARG A 58 9.88 14.64 -25.34
CA ARG A 58 9.02 13.49 -25.49
C ARG A 58 9.72 12.20 -25.05
N MET A 59 11.01 12.08 -25.32
CA MET A 59 11.80 10.93 -24.86
C MET A 59 11.98 10.96 -23.35
N ILE A 60 12.28 12.13 -22.79
CA ILE A 60 12.38 12.31 -21.33
C ILE A 60 11.06 11.91 -20.65
N GLU A 61 9.93 12.39 -21.17
CA GLU A 61 8.60 12.03 -20.65
C GLU A 61 8.35 10.51 -20.70
N LEU A 62 8.68 9.84 -21.82
CA LEU A 62 8.54 8.39 -21.95
C LEU A 62 9.43 7.63 -20.96
N LEU A 63 10.68 8.02 -20.78
CA LEU A 63 11.58 7.43 -19.78
C LEU A 63 11.06 7.62 -18.37
N TYR A 64 10.50 8.78 -18.08
CA TYR A 64 9.87 9.09 -16.80
C TYR A 64 8.68 8.17 -16.54
N LEU A 65 7.79 8.00 -17.52
CA LEU A 65 6.65 7.09 -17.45
C LEU A 65 7.06 5.62 -17.33
N GLN A 66 8.18 5.22 -17.96
CA GLN A 66 8.73 3.87 -17.77
C GLN A 66 9.21 3.64 -16.33
N LYS A 67 9.90 4.64 -15.73
CA LYS A 67 10.31 4.59 -14.33
C LYS A 67 9.07 4.50 -13.41
N LEU A 68 8.02 5.28 -13.70
CA LEU A 68 6.74 5.24 -12.98
C LEU A 68 6.05 3.87 -13.09
N LYS A 69 5.96 3.32 -14.29
CA LYS A 69 5.40 1.98 -14.53
C LYS A 69 6.20 0.89 -13.81
N LYS A 70 7.53 0.97 -13.83
CA LYS A 70 8.43 0.02 -13.16
C LYS A 70 8.30 0.12 -11.64
N MET A 71 8.11 1.31 -11.09
CA MET A 71 7.89 1.52 -9.65
C MET A 71 6.54 0.94 -9.21
N GLY A 72 5.47 1.26 -9.96
CA GLY A 72 4.12 0.83 -9.62
C GLY A 72 3.73 1.23 -8.19
N ASN A 73 2.94 0.38 -7.53
CA ASN A 73 2.49 0.59 -6.15
C ASN A 73 3.53 0.17 -5.07
N ALA A 74 4.75 -0.23 -5.48
CA ALA A 74 5.86 -0.45 -4.55
C ALA A 74 6.50 0.86 -4.05
N GLY A 75 6.04 2.01 -4.57
CA GLY A 75 6.44 3.34 -4.19
C GLY A 75 5.29 4.31 -4.23
N PHE A 76 5.59 5.60 -4.34
CA PHE A 76 4.59 6.65 -4.43
C PHE A 76 5.04 7.79 -5.35
N SER A 77 4.09 8.54 -5.87
CA SER A 77 4.28 9.79 -6.60
C SER A 77 4.05 10.97 -5.69
N TYR A 78 4.92 11.98 -5.75
CA TYR A 78 4.76 13.22 -5.02
C TYR A 78 4.75 14.42 -5.98
N PHE A 79 3.65 15.16 -5.97
CA PHE A 79 3.42 16.30 -6.85
C PHE A 79 3.77 17.61 -6.15
N VAL A 80 4.82 18.28 -6.64
CA VAL A 80 5.25 19.61 -6.18
C VAL A 80 4.44 20.66 -6.92
N ASN A 81 3.18 20.78 -6.55
CA ASN A 81 2.18 21.65 -7.16
C ASN A 81 1.99 22.95 -6.34
N VAL A 82 2.97 23.84 -6.43
CA VAL A 82 2.95 25.14 -5.71
C VAL A 82 1.67 25.90 -6.04
N ASP A 83 1.00 26.42 -5.02
CA ASP A 83 -0.29 27.11 -5.10
C ASP A 83 -1.39 26.30 -5.80
N GLY A 84 -1.25 24.98 -5.81
CA GLY A 84 -2.18 24.05 -6.43
C GLY A 84 -1.98 23.85 -7.94
N TYR A 85 -0.96 24.46 -8.56
CA TYR A 85 -0.71 24.34 -9.98
C TYR A 85 0.02 23.02 -10.35
N LEU A 86 -0.65 22.14 -11.09
CA LEU A 86 -0.07 20.90 -11.62
C LEU A 86 0.65 21.13 -12.96
N GLY A 87 -0.02 21.82 -13.90
CA GLY A 87 0.46 21.98 -15.27
C GLY A 87 0.23 20.73 -16.14
N LYS A 88 0.60 20.82 -17.44
CA LYS A 88 0.24 19.83 -18.45
C LYS A 88 0.90 18.46 -18.23
N SER A 89 2.25 18.42 -18.13
CA SER A 89 3.00 17.17 -17.96
C SER A 89 2.61 16.46 -16.65
N ALA A 90 2.66 17.17 -15.53
CA ALA A 90 2.30 16.57 -14.24
C ALA A 90 0.84 16.08 -14.20
N SER A 91 -0.09 16.72 -14.94
CA SER A 91 -1.47 16.24 -15.07
C SER A 91 -1.55 14.93 -15.85
N TYR A 92 -0.76 14.80 -16.94
CA TYR A 92 -0.68 13.58 -17.72
C TYR A 92 -0.06 12.44 -16.90
N GLU A 93 1.08 12.71 -16.24
CA GLU A 93 1.77 11.78 -15.33
C GLU A 93 0.84 11.32 -14.18
N LEU A 94 0.02 12.23 -13.64
CA LEU A 94 -0.96 11.90 -12.60
C LEU A 94 -2.01 10.90 -13.11
N GLY A 95 -2.56 11.11 -14.31
CA GLY A 95 -3.50 10.17 -14.92
C GLY A 95 -2.90 8.78 -15.07
N ILE A 96 -1.65 8.70 -15.52
CA ILE A 96 -0.93 7.43 -15.64
C ILE A 96 -0.64 6.81 -14.27
N ALA A 97 -0.19 7.60 -13.29
CA ALA A 97 0.07 7.12 -11.93
C ALA A 97 -1.19 6.52 -11.29
N GLN A 98 -2.32 7.20 -11.43
CA GLN A 98 -3.61 6.70 -10.94
C GLN A 98 -4.03 5.39 -11.62
N THR A 99 -3.90 5.30 -12.95
CA THR A 99 -4.20 4.09 -13.71
C THR A 99 -3.31 2.90 -13.29
N LEU A 100 -2.06 3.18 -12.91
CA LEU A 100 -1.13 2.18 -12.41
C LEU A 100 -1.33 1.83 -10.92
N GLY A 101 -2.27 2.49 -10.23
CA GLY A 101 -2.50 2.29 -8.80
C GLY A 101 -1.37 2.82 -7.91
N VAL A 102 -0.56 3.77 -8.42
CA VAL A 102 0.51 4.40 -7.66
C VAL A 102 -0.09 5.37 -6.65
N PRO A 103 0.21 5.26 -5.34
CA PRO A 103 -0.21 6.25 -4.35
C PRO A 103 0.32 7.64 -4.70
N CYS A 104 -0.56 8.63 -4.79
CA CYS A 104 -0.22 10.01 -5.15
C CYS A 104 -0.40 10.95 -3.96
N PHE A 105 0.63 11.74 -3.66
CA PHE A 105 0.61 12.78 -2.66
C PHE A 105 0.92 14.13 -3.30
N PHE A 106 0.43 15.21 -2.69
CA PHE A 106 0.48 16.56 -3.25
C PHE A 106 0.99 17.55 -2.21
N LEU A 107 1.73 18.56 -2.64
CA LEU A 107 2.14 19.64 -1.76
C LEU A 107 0.95 20.55 -1.37
N PHE A 108 0.07 20.83 -2.33
CA PHE A 108 -1.16 21.58 -2.15
C PHE A 108 -2.35 20.86 -2.80
N GLN A 109 -3.56 21.22 -2.40
CA GLN A 109 -4.75 20.80 -3.11
C GLN A 109 -4.69 21.34 -4.56
N PRO A 110 -4.82 20.52 -5.62
CA PRO A 110 -4.82 21.00 -6.99
C PRO A 110 -5.94 22.02 -7.24
N SER A 111 -5.63 23.09 -7.94
CA SER A 111 -6.54 24.19 -8.23
C SER A 111 -6.76 24.42 -9.73
N ASP A 112 -5.86 24.00 -10.58
CA ASP A 112 -5.91 24.13 -12.03
C ASP A 112 -6.48 22.89 -12.73
N HIS A 113 -7.04 21.96 -11.97
CA HIS A 113 -7.53 20.69 -12.48
C HIS A 113 -8.80 20.22 -11.74
N PRO A 114 -9.85 19.77 -12.45
CA PRO A 114 -11.10 19.28 -11.83
C PRO A 114 -10.98 17.84 -11.33
N ILE A 115 -9.86 17.47 -10.70
CA ILE A 115 -9.64 16.14 -10.14
C ILE A 115 -9.96 16.12 -8.66
N TYR A 116 -10.49 14.99 -8.22
CA TYR A 116 -10.64 14.76 -6.80
C TYR A 116 -9.32 14.28 -6.18
N VAL A 117 -8.85 15.01 -5.18
CA VAL A 117 -7.71 14.63 -4.34
C VAL A 117 -8.16 14.58 -2.89
N PRO A 118 -8.04 13.42 -2.21
CA PRO A 118 -8.35 13.33 -0.79
C PRO A 118 -7.50 14.30 0.03
N ARG A 119 -8.07 14.97 1.01
CA ARG A 119 -7.33 15.95 1.85
C ARG A 119 -6.11 15.33 2.55
N ASN A 120 -6.22 14.09 2.95
CA ASN A 120 -5.12 13.34 3.57
C ASN A 120 -4.05 12.86 2.58
N ALA A 121 -4.19 13.15 1.29
CA ALA A 121 -3.13 13.03 0.30
C ALA A 121 -2.31 14.33 0.16
N VAL A 122 -2.69 15.43 0.83
CA VAL A 122 -1.96 16.70 0.80
C VAL A 122 -0.99 16.75 1.97
N TRP A 123 0.29 16.78 1.67
CA TRP A 123 1.38 16.72 2.65
C TRP A 123 2.54 17.62 2.25
N ASN A 124 3.12 18.30 3.23
CA ASN A 124 4.45 18.89 3.04
C ASN A 124 5.50 17.77 2.89
N SER A 125 6.50 17.96 2.01
CA SER A 125 7.53 16.95 1.71
C SER A 125 8.28 16.47 2.95
N ASP A 126 8.68 17.38 3.83
CA ASP A 126 9.41 17.04 5.05
C ASP A 126 8.56 16.17 6.00
N ASN A 127 7.31 16.58 6.22
CA ASN A 127 6.39 15.85 7.10
C ASN A 127 6.06 14.46 6.54
N LEU A 128 5.85 14.34 5.23
CA LEU A 128 5.59 13.07 4.56
C LEU A 128 6.82 12.15 4.66
N ALA A 129 8.00 12.67 4.39
CA ALA A 129 9.26 11.94 4.46
C ALA A 129 9.52 11.44 5.89
N GLN A 130 9.33 12.30 6.89
CA GLN A 130 9.47 11.94 8.30
C GLN A 130 8.48 10.85 8.71
N PHE A 131 7.21 10.96 8.29
CA PHE A 131 6.18 9.95 8.56
C PHE A 131 6.60 8.59 7.99
N ILE A 132 6.98 8.54 6.70
CA ILE A 132 7.40 7.30 6.03
C ILE A 132 8.64 6.71 6.70
N SER A 133 9.62 7.54 7.04
CA SER A 133 10.84 7.10 7.72
C SER A 133 10.55 6.50 9.10
N LYS A 134 9.65 7.14 9.87
CA LYS A 134 9.27 6.71 11.22
C LYS A 134 8.43 5.43 11.21
N PHE A 135 7.38 5.39 10.41
CA PHE A 135 6.38 4.31 10.44
C PHE A 135 6.63 3.21 9.40
N LYS A 136 7.61 3.39 8.50
CA LYS A 136 7.96 2.45 7.41
C LYS A 136 6.79 2.09 6.49
N ARG A 137 5.79 2.97 6.40
CA ARG A 137 4.61 2.85 5.54
C ARG A 137 4.16 4.22 5.03
N LEU A 138 3.33 4.22 4.01
CA LEU A 138 2.68 5.43 3.53
C LEU A 138 1.54 5.83 4.47
N PRO A 139 1.23 7.15 4.58
CA PRO A 139 0.02 7.59 5.28
C PRO A 139 -1.22 6.94 4.69
N ALA A 140 -2.10 6.47 5.55
CA ALA A 140 -3.39 5.97 5.10
C ALA A 140 -4.23 7.12 4.51
N GLN A 141 -4.81 6.90 3.32
CA GLN A 141 -5.73 7.86 2.71
C GLN A 141 -7.14 7.74 3.31
N TYR A 142 -7.25 7.52 4.63
CA TYR A 142 -8.47 7.37 5.44
C TYR A 142 -8.31 7.99 6.84
N PRO A 143 -9.42 8.35 7.48
CA PRO A 143 -10.81 8.37 7.06
C PRO A 143 -11.26 9.78 6.62
N ILE A 144 -12.12 9.82 5.62
CA ILE A 144 -12.81 11.04 5.20
C ILE A 144 -14.06 11.20 6.07
N ARG A 145 -14.19 12.34 6.75
CA ARG A 145 -15.28 12.55 7.73
C ARG A 145 -16.57 13.04 7.11
N ARG A 146 -16.53 13.80 6.00
CA ARG A 146 -17.74 14.36 5.35
C ARG A 146 -18.35 13.35 4.38
N LEU A 147 -19.68 13.22 4.39
CA LEU A 147 -20.42 12.24 3.57
C LEU A 147 -20.18 12.43 2.07
N GLU A 148 -20.19 13.67 1.58
CA GLU A 148 -19.94 14.00 0.17
C GLU A 148 -18.52 13.61 -0.26
N GLU A 149 -17.55 13.92 0.59
CA GLU A 149 -16.15 13.57 0.37
C GLU A 149 -15.94 12.03 0.40
N LYS A 150 -16.68 11.31 1.26
CA LYS A 150 -16.70 9.83 1.25
C LYS A 150 -17.20 9.28 -0.07
N LYS A 151 -18.25 9.87 -0.65
CA LYS A 151 -18.79 9.45 -1.95
C LYS A 151 -17.77 9.67 -3.06
N MET A 152 -17.20 10.88 -3.16
CA MET A 152 -16.16 11.19 -4.15
C MET A 152 -14.95 10.30 -4.01
N PHE A 153 -14.48 10.07 -2.78
CA PHE A 153 -13.36 9.16 -2.51
C PHE A 153 -13.69 7.73 -2.94
N SER A 154 -14.91 7.26 -2.72
CA SER A 154 -15.36 5.95 -3.17
C SER A 154 -15.28 5.81 -4.69
N MET A 155 -15.85 6.78 -5.41
CA MET A 155 -15.82 6.81 -6.89
C MET A 155 -14.38 6.89 -7.42
N TRP A 156 -13.55 7.75 -6.84
CA TRP A 156 -12.13 7.87 -7.21
C TRP A 156 -11.38 6.56 -7.01
N ARG A 157 -11.59 5.88 -5.87
CA ARG A 157 -10.96 4.57 -5.64
C ARG A 157 -11.36 3.53 -6.67
N GLU A 158 -12.59 3.54 -7.12
CA GLU A 158 -13.06 2.60 -8.15
C GLU A 158 -12.35 2.80 -9.49
N LEU A 159 -11.98 4.05 -9.81
CA LEU A 159 -11.22 4.35 -11.03
C LEU A 159 -9.76 3.88 -10.97
N ILE A 160 -9.13 3.92 -9.78
CA ILE A 160 -7.70 3.63 -9.64
C ILE A 160 -7.38 2.20 -9.16
N VAL A 161 -8.38 1.50 -8.61
CA VAL A 161 -8.17 0.12 -8.13
C VAL A 161 -8.34 -0.86 -9.29
N ALA A 162 -7.37 -1.76 -9.46
CA ALA A 162 -7.45 -2.84 -10.42
C ALA A 162 -8.73 -3.68 -10.20
N ASN A 163 -9.29 -4.21 -11.28
CA ASN A 163 -10.50 -5.06 -11.26
C ASN A 163 -10.33 -6.36 -10.45
N SER A 164 -9.10 -6.72 -10.11
CA SER A 164 -8.79 -7.88 -9.27
C SER A 164 -7.73 -7.53 -8.25
N VAL A 165 -7.96 -7.91 -7.01
CA VAL A 165 -7.03 -7.75 -5.89
C VAL A 165 -6.60 -9.12 -5.41
N VAL A 166 -5.32 -9.40 -5.43
CA VAL A 166 -4.75 -10.60 -4.81
C VAL A 166 -4.37 -10.23 -3.37
N ALA A 167 -4.89 -11.00 -2.42
CA ALA A 167 -4.56 -10.90 -1.01
C ALA A 167 -4.00 -12.23 -0.52
N VAL A 168 -3.02 -12.16 0.35
CA VAL A 168 -2.44 -13.33 1.01
C VAL A 168 -2.74 -13.27 2.50
N GLY A 169 -3.18 -14.39 3.07
CA GLY A 169 -3.48 -14.52 4.49
C GLY A 169 -2.70 -15.67 5.13
N GLY A 170 -2.57 -15.62 6.44
CA GLY A 170 -1.83 -16.62 7.18
C GLY A 170 -2.52 -17.15 8.42
N ILE A 171 -2.64 -18.47 8.54
CA ILE A 171 -2.80 -19.14 9.82
C ILE A 171 -1.44 -19.13 10.51
N ILE A 172 -1.24 -18.20 11.43
CA ILE A 172 0.01 -18.03 12.17
C ILE A 172 0.01 -18.98 13.34
N GLU A 173 0.81 -20.05 13.24
CA GLU A 173 1.00 -21.04 14.28
C GLU A 173 2.20 -20.67 15.18
N TYR A 174 2.03 -20.78 16.49
CA TYR A 174 3.16 -20.76 17.40
C TYR A 174 3.84 -22.12 17.44
N ALA A 175 5.10 -22.17 17.03
CA ALA A 175 5.91 -23.40 16.99
C ALA A 175 6.37 -23.82 18.39
N SER A 176 5.45 -24.38 19.19
CA SER A 176 5.78 -24.97 20.49
C SER A 176 5.92 -26.48 20.38
N GLN A 177 7.05 -27.02 20.80
CA GLN A 177 7.27 -28.48 20.88
C GLN A 177 6.50 -29.15 22.05
N ARG A 178 5.89 -28.37 22.94
CA ARG A 178 5.33 -28.88 24.21
C ARG A 178 3.81 -29.08 24.22
N LYS A 179 3.09 -28.55 23.24
CA LYS A 179 1.61 -28.62 23.21
C LYS A 179 1.14 -29.60 22.14
N LYS A 180 0.19 -30.47 22.52
CA LYS A 180 -0.46 -31.43 21.64
C LYS A 180 -1.33 -30.76 20.57
N GLU A 181 -1.85 -29.56 20.87
CA GLU A 181 -2.69 -28.77 19.99
C GLU A 181 -2.02 -27.41 19.72
N LYS A 182 -1.92 -27.06 18.46
CA LYS A 182 -1.28 -25.80 18.02
C LYS A 182 -2.22 -24.62 18.24
N GLU A 183 -1.68 -23.54 18.77
CA GLU A 183 -2.40 -22.27 18.90
C GLU A 183 -2.15 -21.43 17.67
N ILE A 184 -3.20 -20.77 17.20
CA ILE A 184 -3.17 -19.82 16.08
C ILE A 184 -3.41 -18.39 16.59
N LEU A 185 -2.82 -17.42 15.91
CA LEU A 185 -3.03 -16.00 16.19
C LEU A 185 -4.24 -15.50 15.41
N LEU A 186 -5.14 -14.82 16.11
CA LEU A 186 -6.24 -14.07 15.54
C LEU A 186 -6.18 -12.62 16.03
N VAL A 187 -6.49 -11.69 15.15
CA VAL A 187 -6.45 -10.26 15.43
C VAL A 187 -7.83 -9.65 15.19
N ARG A 188 -8.33 -8.87 16.15
CA ARG A 188 -9.59 -8.13 16.00
C ARG A 188 -9.32 -6.75 15.46
N THR A 189 -10.02 -6.36 14.41
CA THR A 189 -9.86 -5.05 13.76
C THR A 189 -11.20 -4.36 13.52
N HIS A 190 -11.19 -3.03 13.52
CA HIS A 190 -12.37 -2.23 13.12
C HIS A 190 -12.77 -2.47 11.66
N LYS A 191 -11.79 -2.75 10.81
CA LYS A 191 -11.96 -2.98 9.37
C LYS A 191 -12.96 -4.12 9.08
N TRP A 192 -13.00 -5.13 9.92
CA TRP A 192 -13.88 -6.29 9.78
C TRP A 192 -15.10 -6.24 10.73
N GLY A 193 -15.57 -5.04 11.09
CA GLY A 193 -16.73 -4.89 11.95
C GLY A 193 -16.49 -5.40 13.36
N ASN A 194 -15.32 -5.18 13.92
CA ASN A 194 -14.89 -5.66 15.24
C ASN A 194 -14.89 -7.20 15.36
N ARG A 195 -14.62 -7.90 14.26
CA ARG A 195 -14.48 -9.37 14.25
C ARG A 195 -13.00 -9.74 14.27
N TYR A 196 -12.76 -10.96 14.76
CA TYR A 196 -11.46 -11.60 14.66
C TYR A 196 -11.20 -12.07 13.23
N SER A 197 -10.01 -11.85 12.74
CA SER A 197 -9.58 -12.25 11.40
C SER A 197 -8.15 -12.79 11.42
N LEU A 198 -7.75 -13.38 10.31
CA LEU A 198 -6.37 -13.70 10.04
C LEU A 198 -5.60 -12.42 9.71
N VAL A 199 -4.30 -12.44 9.95
CA VAL A 199 -3.39 -11.43 9.42
C VAL A 199 -3.17 -11.69 7.93
N GLY A 200 -3.32 -10.67 7.13
CA GLY A 200 -3.19 -10.79 5.69
C GLY A 200 -2.91 -9.46 5.02
N GLU A 201 -2.37 -9.49 3.82
CA GLU A 201 -1.96 -8.30 3.11
C GLU A 201 -2.25 -8.39 1.61
N LYS A 202 -2.47 -7.26 0.97
CA LYS A 202 -2.58 -7.19 -0.48
C LYS A 202 -1.21 -7.32 -1.12
N VAL A 203 -1.16 -8.15 -2.16
CA VAL A 203 0.06 -8.32 -2.95
C VAL A 203 0.29 -7.07 -3.79
N ARG A 204 1.46 -6.48 -3.67
CA ARG A 204 1.88 -5.31 -4.47
C ARG A 204 2.34 -5.74 -5.86
N ARG A 205 2.34 -4.82 -6.79
CA ARG A 205 2.89 -5.10 -8.12
C ARG A 205 4.37 -5.48 -8.01
N ASN A 206 4.79 -6.54 -8.71
CA ASN A 206 6.14 -7.11 -8.68
C ASN A 206 6.58 -7.63 -7.29
N GLU A 207 5.64 -7.94 -6.41
CA GLU A 207 5.89 -8.57 -5.12
C GLU A 207 5.51 -10.05 -5.17
N ARG A 208 6.31 -10.91 -4.57
CA ARG A 208 5.99 -12.32 -4.42
C ARG A 208 4.94 -12.51 -3.32
N LEU A 209 4.09 -13.53 -3.45
CA LEU A 209 3.04 -13.83 -2.46
C LEU A 209 3.59 -13.98 -1.05
N ASP A 210 4.71 -14.71 -0.91
CA ASP A 210 5.32 -14.98 0.38
C ASP A 210 5.94 -13.72 1.00
N ASP A 211 6.55 -12.86 0.17
CA ASP A 211 7.11 -11.59 0.63
C ASP A 211 6.01 -10.63 1.12
N ALA A 212 4.86 -10.61 0.42
CA ALA A 212 3.68 -9.84 0.84
C ALA A 212 3.15 -10.33 2.20
N LEU A 213 3.05 -11.64 2.39
CA LEU A 213 2.56 -12.21 3.65
C LEU A 213 3.53 -11.94 4.81
N ILE A 214 4.83 -12.14 4.60
CA ILE A 214 5.87 -11.83 5.61
C ILE A 214 5.83 -10.34 5.97
N ARG A 215 5.69 -9.47 4.98
CA ARG A 215 5.58 -8.02 5.19
C ARG A 215 4.34 -7.68 6.02
N GLY A 216 3.17 -8.18 5.65
CA GLY A 216 1.92 -7.94 6.37
C GLY A 216 1.99 -8.40 7.82
N ILE A 217 2.47 -9.62 8.07
CA ILE A 217 2.63 -10.15 9.42
C ILE A 217 3.58 -9.26 10.25
N ARG A 218 4.69 -8.84 9.66
CA ARG A 218 5.65 -7.96 10.35
C ARG A 218 5.07 -6.57 10.62
N GLU A 219 4.35 -5.99 9.67
CA GLU A 219 3.75 -4.65 9.81
C GLU A 219 2.59 -4.63 10.82
N GLU A 220 1.78 -5.69 10.90
CA GLU A 220 0.62 -5.76 11.78
C GLU A 220 0.93 -6.31 13.18
N THR A 221 1.94 -7.17 13.32
CA THR A 221 2.19 -7.92 14.58
C THR A 221 3.59 -7.83 15.13
N GLY A 222 4.54 -7.29 14.36
CA GLY A 222 5.97 -7.29 14.73
C GLY A 222 6.65 -8.65 14.68
N LEU A 223 5.93 -9.75 14.36
CA LEU A 223 6.45 -11.10 14.38
C LEU A 223 7.36 -11.39 13.18
N ARG A 224 8.34 -12.25 13.40
CA ARG A 224 9.14 -12.89 12.33
C ARG A 224 8.49 -14.21 11.95
N ALA A 225 8.18 -14.35 10.67
CA ALA A 225 7.38 -15.44 10.13
C ALA A 225 8.18 -16.31 9.16
N GLU A 226 7.94 -17.61 9.22
CA GLU A 226 8.39 -18.61 8.25
C GLU A 226 7.17 -19.16 7.52
N ILE A 227 7.18 -19.07 6.19
CA ILE A 227 6.05 -19.50 5.36
C ILE A 227 6.03 -21.03 5.24
N GLY A 228 4.88 -21.60 5.55
CA GLY A 228 4.61 -23.03 5.46
C GLY A 228 3.75 -23.39 4.23
N ARG A 229 2.96 -24.47 4.42
CA ARG A 229 2.13 -25.03 3.35
C ARG A 229 0.96 -24.11 2.98
N HIS A 230 0.52 -24.19 1.73
CA HIS A 230 -0.75 -23.66 1.27
C HIS A 230 -1.92 -24.35 1.98
N ILE A 231 -2.96 -23.60 2.32
CA ILE A 231 -4.21 -24.09 2.91
C ILE A 231 -5.29 -24.12 1.85
N CYS A 232 -5.66 -22.95 1.33
CA CYS A 232 -6.71 -22.80 0.32
C CYS A 232 -6.47 -21.55 -0.52
N THR A 233 -7.11 -21.55 -1.69
CA THR A 233 -7.29 -20.39 -2.54
C THR A 233 -8.77 -20.28 -2.85
N PHE A 234 -9.34 -19.10 -2.69
CA PHE A 234 -10.73 -18.84 -3.03
C PHE A 234 -10.88 -17.41 -3.56
N ASP A 235 -11.94 -17.19 -4.30
CA ASP A 235 -12.29 -15.87 -4.82
C ASP A 235 -13.57 -15.35 -4.15
N GLN A 236 -13.70 -14.03 -4.14
CA GLN A 236 -14.90 -13.37 -3.67
C GLN A 236 -15.27 -12.23 -4.63
N ILE A 237 -16.35 -12.42 -5.35
CA ILE A 237 -16.87 -11.48 -6.33
C ILE A 237 -17.99 -10.63 -5.73
N LYS A 238 -18.76 -11.19 -4.79
CA LYS A 238 -19.88 -10.52 -4.11
C LYS A 238 -19.64 -10.28 -2.64
N ASN A 239 -20.08 -9.18 -2.24
CA ASN A 239 -19.84 -8.44 -1.05
C ASN A 239 -20.48 -9.04 0.20
N SER A 240 -19.69 -9.31 1.20
CA SER A 240 -20.13 -9.49 2.60
C SER A 240 -20.30 -8.15 3.34
N GLY A 241 -20.52 -7.03 2.64
CA GLY A 241 -20.62 -5.68 3.21
C GLY A 241 -19.27 -4.95 3.40
N TYR A 242 -18.14 -5.64 3.24
CA TYR A 242 -16.81 -5.09 3.48
C TYR A 242 -16.00 -4.86 2.20
N PHE A 243 -16.31 -5.60 1.15
CA PHE A 243 -15.66 -5.47 -0.14
C PHE A 243 -16.58 -4.70 -1.08
N LYS A 244 -16.00 -3.89 -1.96
CA LYS A 244 -16.76 -3.11 -2.92
C LYS A 244 -17.24 -3.98 -4.06
N ASP A 245 -18.46 -3.71 -4.53
CA ASP A 245 -18.99 -4.34 -5.74
C ASP A 245 -18.07 -4.07 -6.94
N GLY A 246 -17.93 -5.06 -7.80
CA GLY A 246 -17.14 -4.97 -9.02
C GLY A 246 -15.64 -5.21 -8.87
N ILE A 247 -15.14 -5.51 -7.67
CA ILE A 247 -13.74 -5.86 -7.45
C ILE A 247 -13.64 -7.33 -7.09
N ASN A 248 -12.97 -8.10 -7.92
CA ASN A 248 -12.66 -9.49 -7.60
C ASN A 248 -11.52 -9.56 -6.59
N HIS A 249 -11.75 -10.25 -5.48
CA HIS A 249 -10.70 -10.56 -4.50
C HIS A 249 -10.34 -12.04 -4.63
N ILE A 250 -9.04 -12.30 -4.77
CA ILE A 250 -8.47 -13.65 -4.76
C ILE A 250 -7.68 -13.75 -3.46
N PHE A 251 -8.07 -14.68 -2.61
CA PHE A 251 -7.40 -14.95 -1.34
C PHE A 251 -6.56 -16.21 -1.47
N ILE A 252 -5.32 -16.15 -0.99
CA ILE A 252 -4.37 -17.26 -0.99
C ILE A 252 -3.86 -17.40 0.44
N ASP A 253 -4.33 -18.40 1.15
CA ASP A 253 -4.01 -18.57 2.56
C ASP A 253 -3.02 -19.71 2.79
N LYS A 254 -2.07 -19.44 3.67
CA LYS A 254 -0.96 -20.33 4.00
C LYS A 254 -0.83 -20.56 5.49
N ILE A 255 -0.22 -21.68 5.86
CA ILE A 255 0.29 -21.88 7.24
C ILE A 255 1.55 -21.03 7.38
N VAL A 256 1.68 -20.39 8.52
CA VAL A 256 2.84 -19.58 8.88
C VAL A 256 3.30 -19.96 10.26
N LYS A 257 4.61 -20.17 10.44
CA LYS A 257 5.20 -20.50 11.74
C LYS A 257 5.88 -19.27 12.33
N VAL A 258 5.69 -19.08 13.63
CA VAL A 258 6.40 -18.08 14.41
C VAL A 258 6.97 -18.72 15.69
N TYR A 259 8.08 -18.16 16.18
CA TYR A 259 8.83 -18.67 17.34
C TYR A 259 8.70 -17.76 18.57
N SER A 260 7.84 -16.74 18.50
CA SER A 260 7.51 -15.82 19.58
C SER A 260 6.01 -15.56 19.61
N LYS A 261 5.47 -15.38 20.82
CA LYS A 261 4.09 -14.91 21.03
C LYS A 261 4.02 -13.43 21.38
N LYS A 262 5.16 -12.73 21.39
CA LYS A 262 5.20 -11.31 21.68
C LYS A 262 4.71 -10.55 20.45
N VAL A 263 3.44 -10.19 20.47
CA VAL A 263 2.77 -9.43 19.42
C VAL A 263 2.82 -7.95 19.76
N GLU A 264 3.23 -7.14 18.78
CA GLU A 264 3.19 -5.67 18.84
C GLU A 264 2.24 -5.20 17.74
N LEU A 265 0.96 -4.99 18.14
CA LEU A 265 -0.08 -4.57 17.21
C LEU A 265 0.16 -3.16 16.68
N ASN A 266 -0.17 -2.94 15.43
CA ASN A 266 -0.25 -1.61 14.85
C ASN A 266 -1.59 -0.92 15.21
N GLU A 267 -1.79 0.32 14.78
CA GLU A 267 -2.98 1.12 15.06
C GLU A 267 -4.28 0.63 14.39
N GLU A 268 -4.21 -0.32 13.45
CA GLU A 268 -5.38 -0.90 12.77
C GLU A 268 -6.04 -2.01 13.60
N ALA A 269 -5.29 -2.59 14.53
CA ALA A 269 -5.72 -3.70 15.35
C ALA A 269 -6.12 -3.25 16.77
N GLN A 270 -7.14 -3.87 17.32
CA GLN A 270 -7.67 -3.59 18.66
C GLN A 270 -7.09 -4.51 19.71
N GLU A 271 -7.07 -5.79 19.42
CA GLU A 271 -6.59 -6.84 20.31
C GLU A 271 -6.21 -8.10 19.52
N PHE A 272 -5.52 -9.00 20.16
CA PHE A 272 -5.17 -10.31 19.61
C PHE A 272 -5.42 -11.42 20.61
N VAL A 273 -5.50 -12.64 20.08
CA VAL A 273 -5.64 -13.84 20.90
C VAL A 273 -4.82 -14.98 20.27
N TRP A 274 -4.22 -15.78 21.16
CA TRP A 274 -3.60 -17.08 20.81
C TRP A 274 -4.47 -18.19 21.36
N MET A 275 -5.06 -19.02 20.50
CA MET A 275 -5.87 -20.15 20.92
C MET A 275 -5.92 -21.25 19.87
N PRO A 276 -6.27 -22.49 20.25
CA PRO A 276 -6.55 -23.55 19.30
C PRO A 276 -7.62 -23.18 18.28
N ALA A 277 -7.44 -23.60 17.02
CA ALA A 277 -8.37 -23.32 15.94
C ALA A 277 -9.80 -23.79 16.22
N THR A 278 -9.94 -24.95 16.83
CA THR A 278 -11.23 -25.54 17.23
C THR A 278 -11.97 -24.68 18.24
N LEU A 279 -11.25 -24.16 19.24
CA LEU A 279 -11.81 -23.26 20.25
C LEU A 279 -12.17 -21.89 19.65
N ALA A 280 -11.36 -21.39 18.74
CA ALA A 280 -11.63 -20.12 18.05
C ALA A 280 -12.95 -20.19 17.28
N LEU A 281 -13.18 -21.26 16.51
CA LEU A 281 -14.41 -21.47 15.74
C LEU A 281 -15.67 -21.50 16.60
N GLY A 282 -15.57 -22.03 17.81
CA GLY A 282 -16.71 -22.14 18.74
C GLY A 282 -16.98 -20.90 19.58
N ASN A 283 -15.95 -20.09 19.89
CA ASN A 283 -16.04 -19.06 20.92
C ASN A 283 -15.87 -17.61 20.41
N LEU A 284 -15.36 -17.43 19.21
CA LEU A 284 -15.09 -16.07 18.69
C LEU A 284 -16.02 -15.67 17.55
N ASN A 285 -16.31 -14.38 17.49
CA ASN A 285 -16.95 -13.78 16.33
C ASN A 285 -15.89 -13.53 15.24
N ILE A 286 -15.76 -14.52 14.35
CA ILE A 286 -14.73 -14.54 13.31
C ILE A 286 -15.30 -14.01 11.98
N GLU A 287 -14.51 -13.26 11.25
CA GLU A 287 -14.81 -12.81 9.90
C GLU A 287 -15.02 -14.03 8.97
N PRO A 288 -16.03 -14.01 8.06
CA PRO A 288 -16.43 -15.20 7.30
C PRO A 288 -15.29 -15.84 6.47
N ASN A 289 -14.41 -15.06 5.83
CA ASN A 289 -13.31 -15.61 5.05
C ASN A 289 -12.25 -16.25 5.95
N ALA A 290 -11.92 -15.60 7.06
CA ALA A 290 -11.03 -16.17 8.07
C ALA A 290 -11.60 -17.46 8.65
N ARG A 291 -12.91 -17.50 8.93
CA ARG A 291 -13.60 -18.71 9.39
C ARG A 291 -13.44 -19.87 8.39
N HIS A 292 -13.67 -19.59 7.10
CA HIS A 292 -13.49 -20.59 6.04
C HIS A 292 -12.09 -21.19 6.04
N THR A 293 -11.07 -20.33 6.10
CA THR A 293 -9.66 -20.78 6.12
C THR A 293 -9.32 -21.58 7.39
N ILE A 294 -9.83 -21.17 8.55
CA ILE A 294 -9.62 -21.90 9.82
C ILE A 294 -10.28 -23.28 9.77
N GLU A 295 -11.47 -23.40 9.19
CA GLU A 295 -12.15 -24.69 8.99
C GLU A 295 -11.35 -25.61 8.07
N MET A 296 -10.82 -25.09 6.96
CA MET A 296 -9.93 -25.86 6.05
C MET A 296 -8.66 -26.31 6.75
N TYR A 297 -8.03 -25.42 7.52
CA TYR A 297 -6.85 -25.73 8.32
C TYR A 297 -7.15 -26.84 9.35
N SER A 298 -8.28 -26.75 10.08
CA SER A 298 -8.66 -27.75 11.08
C SER A 298 -8.86 -29.14 10.46
N LYS A 299 -9.46 -29.20 9.26
CA LYS A 299 -9.60 -30.45 8.49
C LYS A 299 -8.24 -31.04 8.12
N MET A 300 -7.27 -30.19 7.71
CA MET A 300 -5.92 -30.65 7.39
C MET A 300 -5.18 -31.23 8.59
N GLN A 301 -5.41 -30.70 9.80
CA GLN A 301 -4.78 -31.20 11.03
C GLN A 301 -5.38 -32.54 11.50
N SER A 302 -6.64 -32.81 11.21
CA SER A 302 -7.33 -34.07 11.62
C SER A 302 -6.93 -35.26 10.73
N VAL A 303 -6.35 -35.03 9.56
CA VAL A 303 -5.89 -36.09 8.61
C VAL A 303 -4.40 -36.37 8.74
N SER A 304 -3.64 -35.57 9.48
CA SER A 304 -2.20 -35.71 9.73
C SER A 304 -1.94 -36.40 11.06
#